data_92f3b92d7d40b37a6b4b3f94bcacc0c3
#
_entry.id   92f3b92d7d40b37a6b4b3f94bcacc0c3
#
_cell.length_a   1.000
_cell.length_b   1.000
_cell.length_c   1.000
_cell.angle_alpha   90.00
_cell.angle_beta   90.00
_cell.angle_gamma   90.00
#
_symmetry.space_group_name_H-M   'P 1'
#
loop_
_entity.id
_entity.type
_entity.pdbx_description
1 polymer ?
#
loop_
_entity_poly.entity_id
_entity_poly.type
_entity_poly.pdbx_seq_one_letter_code
_entity_poly.pdbx_strand_id
1 'polypeptide(L)'
;LYTRREMNQIRDIVKKYDLYLFSDEVYREFIYTGSPYISACHLEGIEQNVVLIDSVSKRYSECGIRIGALITKNAEVRSAVMKFCQARLSPPLIGQIAAEASLDASEEYARETYDEYVERRKCLIDGLNRIPGVYSPIPMGAFYTVAKLPVDDADKFCAWCLEEFEYEGQTVMMAPASGFYTTPGLGKNEVRMAYVLKKEDLAKALTVLSKALEAYP
;
A
#
# COMPACT_ATOMS: atom_id res chain seq x y z
N LEU A 1 2.62 -9.65 -3.72
CA LEU A 1 2.12 -10.16 -5.01
C LEU A 1 1.88 -11.67 -4.90
N TYR A 2 0.69 -12.12 -5.28
CA TYR A 2 0.37 -13.54 -5.32
C TYR A 2 0.86 -14.18 -6.64
N THR A 3 1.40 -15.36 -6.55
CA THR A 3 1.79 -16.19 -7.70
C THR A 3 0.56 -16.82 -8.35
N ARG A 4 0.69 -17.31 -9.59
CA ARG A 4 -0.38 -18.05 -10.27
C ARG A 4 -0.88 -19.23 -9.45
N ARG A 5 0.02 -19.93 -8.77
CA ARG A 5 -0.33 -21.08 -7.91
C ARG A 5 -1.20 -20.63 -6.74
N GLU A 6 -0.81 -19.57 -6.05
CA GLU A 6 -1.58 -19.03 -4.92
C GLU A 6 -2.93 -18.48 -5.36
N MET A 7 -3.00 -17.78 -6.50
CA MET A 7 -4.27 -17.32 -7.07
C MET A 7 -5.21 -18.48 -7.41
N ASN A 8 -4.68 -19.60 -7.94
CA ASN A 8 -5.47 -20.81 -8.16
C ASN A 8 -5.95 -21.43 -6.85
N GLN A 9 -5.15 -21.45 -5.80
CA GLN A 9 -5.57 -21.92 -4.47
C GLN A 9 -6.68 -21.05 -3.90
N ILE A 10 -6.59 -19.74 -4.02
CA ILE A 10 -7.64 -18.79 -3.62
C ILE A 10 -8.94 -19.10 -4.39
N ARG A 11 -8.88 -19.26 -5.73
CA ARG A 11 -10.01 -19.65 -6.56
C ARG A 11 -10.67 -20.94 -6.06
N ASP A 12 -9.89 -21.96 -5.78
CA ASP A 12 -10.41 -23.28 -5.36
C ASP A 12 -11.09 -23.20 -3.97
N ILE A 13 -10.56 -22.38 -3.06
CA ILE A 13 -11.19 -22.07 -1.76
C ILE A 13 -12.52 -21.33 -1.97
N VAL A 14 -12.51 -20.26 -2.77
CA VAL A 14 -13.72 -19.49 -3.09
C VAL A 14 -14.80 -20.37 -3.66
N LYS A 15 -14.45 -21.23 -4.63
CA LYS A 15 -15.37 -22.18 -5.27
C LYS A 15 -15.91 -23.24 -4.29
N LYS A 16 -15.01 -23.77 -3.45
CA LYS A 16 -15.37 -24.84 -2.49
C LYS A 16 -16.38 -24.37 -1.44
N TYR A 17 -16.24 -23.13 -0.98
CA TYR A 17 -17.01 -22.60 0.14
C TYR A 17 -18.02 -21.51 -0.28
N ASP A 18 -18.17 -21.29 -1.58
CA ASP A 18 -19.04 -20.26 -2.17
C ASP A 18 -18.84 -18.87 -1.52
N LEU A 19 -17.58 -18.45 -1.46
CA LEU A 19 -17.19 -17.18 -0.84
C LEU A 19 -17.21 -16.04 -1.86
N TYR A 20 -17.33 -14.81 -1.38
CA TYR A 20 -16.98 -13.63 -2.16
C TYR A 20 -15.49 -13.34 -2.02
N LEU A 21 -14.83 -13.02 -3.15
CA LEU A 21 -13.44 -12.58 -3.20
C LEU A 21 -13.39 -11.09 -3.47
N PHE A 22 -13.07 -10.30 -2.46
CA PHE A 22 -12.75 -8.89 -2.61
C PHE A 22 -11.24 -8.76 -2.90
N SER A 23 -10.90 -8.29 -4.10
CA SER A 23 -9.53 -8.10 -4.55
C SER A 23 -9.23 -6.61 -4.67
N ASP A 24 -8.43 -6.08 -3.75
CA ASP A 24 -7.91 -4.71 -3.84
C ASP A 24 -6.68 -4.70 -4.74
N GLU A 25 -6.82 -4.12 -5.93
CA GLU A 25 -5.81 -4.13 -6.99
C GLU A 25 -5.21 -2.75 -7.27
N VAL A 26 -5.35 -1.81 -6.33
CA VAL A 26 -4.89 -0.42 -6.49
C VAL A 26 -3.40 -0.26 -6.69
N TYR A 27 -2.58 -1.27 -6.31
CA TYR A 27 -1.11 -1.26 -6.43
C TYR A 27 -0.58 -2.09 -7.60
N ARG A 28 -1.40 -2.50 -8.54
CA ARG A 28 -1.00 -3.40 -9.65
C ARG A 28 0.11 -2.86 -10.55
N GLU A 29 0.33 -1.54 -10.59
CA GLU A 29 1.41 -0.92 -11.36
C GLU A 29 2.76 -0.96 -10.61
N PHE A 30 2.75 -1.22 -9.31
CA PHE A 30 3.95 -1.21 -8.45
C PHE A 30 4.35 -2.63 -8.10
N ILE A 31 4.84 -3.39 -9.09
CA ILE A 31 5.28 -4.79 -8.94
C ILE A 31 6.74 -4.89 -9.35
N TYR A 32 7.60 -5.31 -8.42
CA TYR A 32 9.05 -5.27 -8.57
C TYR A 32 9.69 -6.65 -8.80
N THR A 33 8.88 -7.68 -9.07
CA THR A 33 9.36 -9.07 -9.20
C THR A 33 9.71 -9.48 -10.61
N GLY A 34 9.38 -8.65 -11.62
CA GLY A 34 9.41 -9.05 -13.04
C GLY A 34 8.35 -10.08 -13.44
N SER A 35 7.53 -10.55 -12.47
CA SER A 35 6.42 -11.47 -12.75
C SER A 35 5.20 -10.70 -13.24
N PRO A 36 4.42 -11.25 -14.18
CA PRO A 36 3.21 -10.61 -14.64
C PRO A 36 2.17 -10.52 -13.53
N TYR A 37 1.48 -9.39 -13.49
CA TYR A 37 0.33 -9.22 -12.63
C TYR A 37 -0.84 -10.13 -13.04
N ILE A 38 -1.55 -10.69 -12.06
CA ILE A 38 -2.70 -11.56 -12.26
C ILE A 38 -3.88 -10.98 -11.50
N SER A 39 -4.84 -10.40 -12.22
CA SER A 39 -6.10 -9.95 -11.63
C SER A 39 -6.98 -11.11 -11.18
N ALA A 40 -7.73 -10.91 -10.10
CA ALA A 40 -8.77 -11.84 -9.66
C ALA A 40 -9.87 -12.03 -10.73
N CYS A 41 -10.06 -11.04 -11.61
CA CYS A 41 -11.00 -11.14 -12.73
C CYS A 41 -10.63 -12.23 -13.77
N HIS A 42 -9.38 -12.73 -13.74
CA HIS A 42 -8.92 -13.82 -14.62
C HIS A 42 -9.06 -15.21 -13.98
N LEU A 43 -9.69 -15.31 -12.81
CA LEU A 43 -9.94 -16.59 -12.14
C LEU A 43 -11.22 -17.24 -12.66
N GLU A 44 -11.05 -18.24 -13.51
CA GLU A 44 -12.17 -18.93 -14.17
C GLU A 44 -13.04 -19.74 -13.19
N GLY A 45 -14.35 -19.70 -13.41
CA GLY A 45 -15.34 -20.48 -12.66
C GLY A 45 -15.74 -19.89 -11.31
N ILE A 46 -15.32 -18.64 -11.02
CA ILE A 46 -15.74 -17.85 -9.84
C ILE A 46 -16.08 -16.40 -10.22
N GLU A 47 -16.41 -16.13 -11.48
CA GLU A 47 -16.62 -14.77 -11.99
C GLU A 47 -17.72 -14.01 -11.26
N GLN A 48 -18.73 -14.74 -10.74
CA GLN A 48 -19.82 -14.15 -9.96
C GLN A 48 -19.45 -13.89 -8.50
N ASN A 49 -18.34 -14.47 -8.04
CA ASN A 49 -17.84 -14.32 -6.68
C ASN A 49 -16.82 -13.18 -6.54
N VAL A 50 -16.24 -12.70 -7.66
CA VAL A 50 -15.19 -11.70 -7.65
C VAL A 50 -15.76 -10.29 -7.57
N VAL A 51 -15.22 -9.50 -6.64
CA VAL A 51 -15.42 -8.06 -6.49
C VAL A 51 -14.05 -7.40 -6.50
N LEU A 52 -13.68 -6.78 -7.61
CA LEU A 52 -12.43 -6.06 -7.75
C LEU A 52 -12.60 -4.61 -7.31
N ILE A 53 -11.66 -4.11 -6.52
CA ILE A 53 -11.57 -2.72 -6.10
C ILE A 53 -10.35 -2.10 -6.78
N ASP A 54 -10.56 -0.96 -7.43
CA ASP A 54 -9.53 -0.19 -8.12
C ASP A 54 -9.66 1.31 -7.84
N SER A 55 -8.62 2.07 -8.12
CA SER A 55 -8.60 3.51 -7.92
C SER A 55 -7.54 4.18 -8.80
N VAL A 56 -7.81 5.41 -9.20
CA VAL A 56 -6.84 6.29 -9.85
C VAL A 56 -5.76 6.80 -8.88
N SER A 57 -6.01 6.70 -7.58
CA SER A 57 -5.20 7.28 -6.50
C SER A 57 -3.72 6.93 -6.55
N LYS A 58 -3.39 5.69 -6.91
CA LYS A 58 -2.00 5.19 -6.89
C LYS A 58 -1.38 5.22 -8.27
N ARG A 59 -2.11 4.73 -9.27
CA ARG A 59 -1.67 4.66 -10.66
C ARG A 59 -1.31 6.02 -11.24
N TYR A 60 -2.13 7.03 -10.97
CA TYR A 60 -1.99 8.37 -11.55
C TYR A 60 -1.59 9.44 -10.52
N SER A 61 -1.17 9.04 -9.32
CA SER A 61 -0.81 9.94 -8.23
C SER A 61 -1.93 10.92 -7.82
N GLU A 62 -3.19 10.51 -8.00
CA GLU A 62 -4.39 11.34 -7.83
C GLU A 62 -5.17 11.02 -6.56
N CYS A 63 -4.50 10.71 -5.47
CA CYS A 63 -5.17 10.31 -4.22
C CYS A 63 -6.13 11.39 -3.67
N GLY A 64 -5.91 12.66 -3.99
CA GLY A 64 -6.72 13.79 -3.54
C GLY A 64 -8.08 13.91 -4.21
N ILE A 65 -8.27 13.43 -5.44
CA ILE A 65 -9.53 13.58 -6.19
C ILE A 65 -10.61 12.58 -5.76
N ARG A 66 -10.27 11.56 -4.99
CA ARG A 66 -11.18 10.59 -4.34
C ARG A 66 -12.04 9.79 -5.32
N ILE A 67 -11.45 9.27 -6.39
CA ILE A 67 -12.11 8.44 -7.40
C ILE A 67 -11.61 7.00 -7.32
N GLY A 68 -12.54 6.06 -7.27
CA GLY A 68 -12.29 4.63 -7.31
C GLY A 68 -13.45 3.90 -7.97
N ALA A 69 -13.27 2.61 -8.22
CA ALA A 69 -14.24 1.77 -8.90
C ALA A 69 -14.38 0.42 -8.18
N LEU A 70 -15.62 -0.07 -8.12
CA LEU A 70 -15.94 -1.44 -7.79
C LEU A 70 -16.39 -2.14 -9.07
N ILE A 71 -15.77 -3.26 -9.38
CA ILE A 71 -15.99 -3.99 -10.63
C ILE A 71 -16.39 -5.43 -10.30
N THR A 72 -17.56 -5.85 -10.76
CA THR A 72 -18.04 -7.21 -10.56
C THR A 72 -18.99 -7.63 -11.70
N LYS A 73 -18.99 -8.91 -12.04
CA LYS A 73 -19.99 -9.52 -12.91
C LYS A 73 -21.28 -9.91 -12.16
N ASN A 74 -21.24 -9.93 -10.83
CA ASN A 74 -22.40 -10.27 -10.00
C ASN A 74 -23.44 -9.13 -10.01
N ALA A 75 -24.60 -9.39 -10.62
CA ALA A 75 -25.66 -8.39 -10.77
C ALA A 75 -26.29 -7.99 -9.43
N GLU A 76 -26.40 -8.91 -8.47
CA GLU A 76 -26.96 -8.63 -7.15
C GLU A 76 -26.04 -7.72 -6.34
N VAL A 77 -24.74 -8.04 -6.29
CA VAL A 77 -23.74 -7.19 -5.66
C VAL A 77 -23.75 -5.80 -6.28
N ARG A 78 -23.71 -5.71 -7.62
CA ARG A 78 -23.76 -4.43 -8.32
C ARG A 78 -25.02 -3.62 -7.99
N SER A 79 -26.18 -4.28 -7.94
CA SER A 79 -27.47 -3.62 -7.59
C SER A 79 -27.45 -3.11 -6.14
N ALA A 80 -26.92 -3.90 -5.20
CA ALA A 80 -26.80 -3.49 -3.80
C ALA A 80 -25.85 -2.29 -3.65
N VAL A 81 -24.65 -2.37 -4.24
CA VAL A 81 -23.65 -1.29 -4.19
C VAL A 81 -24.18 -0.02 -4.83
N MET A 82 -24.95 -0.12 -5.93
CA MET A 82 -25.54 1.05 -6.57
C MET A 82 -26.45 1.83 -5.62
N LYS A 83 -27.22 1.15 -4.75
CA LYS A 83 -28.07 1.81 -3.74
C LYS A 83 -27.22 2.61 -2.74
N PHE A 84 -26.08 2.06 -2.30
CA PHE A 84 -25.16 2.80 -1.44
C PHE A 84 -24.50 4.00 -2.16
N CYS A 85 -24.15 3.84 -3.45
CA CYS A 85 -23.62 4.93 -4.25
C CYS A 85 -24.65 6.06 -4.40
N GLN A 86 -25.93 5.71 -4.63
CA GLN A 86 -27.02 6.68 -4.73
C GLN A 86 -27.27 7.40 -3.39
N ALA A 87 -27.22 6.69 -2.27
CA ALA A 87 -27.37 7.27 -0.94
C ALA A 87 -26.20 8.23 -0.59
N ARG A 88 -24.98 7.89 -1.00
CA ARG A 88 -23.79 8.71 -0.80
C ARG A 88 -23.70 9.90 -1.77
N LEU A 89 -24.42 9.87 -2.85
CA LEU A 89 -24.33 10.73 -4.03
C LEU A 89 -23.06 10.46 -4.89
N SER A 90 -22.96 11.11 -6.04
CA SER A 90 -21.85 10.95 -6.98
C SER A 90 -20.53 11.47 -6.40
N PRO A 91 -19.39 10.95 -6.84
CA PRO A 91 -18.09 11.57 -6.60
C PRO A 91 -18.05 13.00 -7.15
N PRO A 92 -17.12 13.87 -6.67
CA PRO A 92 -17.00 15.24 -7.16
C PRO A 92 -16.79 15.28 -8.69
N LEU A 93 -17.53 16.13 -9.38
CA LEU A 93 -17.48 16.24 -10.85
C LEU A 93 -16.06 16.53 -11.37
N ILE A 94 -15.34 17.46 -10.74
CA ILE A 94 -13.96 17.79 -11.12
C ILE A 94 -13.06 16.56 -10.99
N GLY A 95 -13.25 15.76 -9.94
CA GLY A 95 -12.51 14.51 -9.75
C GLY A 95 -12.82 13.49 -10.85
N GLN A 96 -14.06 13.39 -11.32
CA GLN A 96 -14.43 12.51 -12.42
C GLN A 96 -13.78 12.93 -13.73
N ILE A 97 -13.78 14.24 -14.05
CA ILE A 97 -13.13 14.80 -15.25
C ILE A 97 -11.61 14.55 -15.21
N ALA A 98 -10.97 14.77 -14.05
CA ALA A 98 -9.54 14.50 -13.89
C ALA A 98 -9.23 13.00 -14.08
N ALA A 99 -10.02 12.12 -13.46
CA ALA A 99 -9.83 10.66 -13.59
C ALA A 99 -10.05 10.18 -15.04
N GLU A 100 -10.99 10.76 -15.77
CA GLU A 100 -11.22 10.47 -17.20
C GLU A 100 -10.00 10.88 -18.02
N ALA A 101 -9.50 12.11 -17.83
CA ALA A 101 -8.32 12.62 -18.52
C ALA A 101 -7.05 11.78 -18.23
N SER A 102 -6.95 11.18 -17.05
CA SER A 102 -5.82 10.33 -16.66
C SER A 102 -5.75 9.01 -17.46
N LEU A 103 -6.84 8.59 -18.10
CA LEU A 103 -6.84 7.42 -18.97
C LEU A 103 -5.98 7.61 -20.22
N ASP A 104 -5.72 8.86 -20.61
CA ASP A 104 -4.85 9.24 -21.72
C ASP A 104 -3.39 9.45 -21.30
N ALA A 105 -3.04 9.15 -20.04
CA ALA A 105 -1.67 9.24 -19.56
C ALA A 105 -0.75 8.32 -20.39
N SER A 106 0.43 8.85 -20.74
CA SER A 106 1.38 8.12 -21.59
C SER A 106 1.99 6.89 -20.88
N GLU A 107 2.41 5.90 -21.66
CA GLU A 107 3.21 4.78 -21.16
C GLU A 107 4.54 5.24 -20.55
N GLU A 108 5.06 6.38 -21.01
CA GLU A 108 6.27 7.00 -20.48
C GLU A 108 6.06 7.46 -19.03
N TYR A 109 4.93 8.11 -18.72
CA TYR A 109 4.56 8.48 -17.36
C TYR A 109 4.55 7.25 -16.41
N ALA A 110 3.94 6.15 -16.86
CA ALA A 110 3.87 4.93 -16.07
C ALA A 110 5.27 4.35 -15.78
N ARG A 111 6.14 4.34 -16.82
CA ARG A 111 7.53 3.86 -16.71
C ARG A 111 8.37 4.75 -15.80
N GLU A 112 8.35 6.06 -15.99
CA GLU A 112 9.10 7.01 -15.16
C GLU A 112 8.67 6.94 -13.69
N THR A 113 7.36 6.83 -13.45
CA THR A 113 6.81 6.66 -12.09
C THR A 113 7.31 5.35 -11.48
N TYR A 114 7.27 4.25 -12.22
CA TYR A 114 7.77 2.97 -11.74
C TYR A 114 9.27 3.02 -11.40
N ASP A 115 10.10 3.57 -12.29
CA ASP A 115 11.55 3.69 -12.10
C ASP A 115 11.88 4.54 -10.87
N GLU A 116 11.19 5.66 -10.67
CA GLU A 116 11.34 6.50 -9.49
C GLU A 116 11.02 5.73 -8.20
N TYR A 117 9.95 4.93 -8.18
CA TYR A 117 9.61 4.14 -6.99
C TYR A 117 10.57 2.96 -6.75
N VAL A 118 11.18 2.41 -7.79
CA VAL A 118 12.29 1.43 -7.65
C VAL A 118 13.46 2.05 -6.91
N GLU A 119 13.85 3.27 -7.29
CA GLU A 119 14.96 4.00 -6.66
C GLU A 119 14.65 4.42 -5.22
N ARG A 120 13.44 4.92 -4.95
CA ARG A 120 12.98 5.25 -3.59
C ARG A 120 12.97 4.02 -2.68
N ARG A 121 12.44 2.90 -3.19
CA ARG A 121 12.44 1.62 -2.48
C ARG A 121 13.86 1.22 -2.09
N LYS A 122 14.80 1.25 -3.05
CA LYS A 122 16.19 0.91 -2.81
C LYS A 122 16.81 1.84 -1.75
N CYS A 123 16.61 3.13 -1.87
CA CYS A 123 17.12 4.12 -0.93
C CYS A 123 16.65 3.83 0.50
N LEU A 124 15.33 3.64 0.69
CA LEU A 124 14.77 3.39 2.02
C LEU A 124 15.23 2.04 2.59
N ILE A 125 15.12 0.94 1.82
CA ILE A 125 15.43 -0.41 2.33
C ILE A 125 16.91 -0.56 2.65
N ASP A 126 17.80 -0.10 1.75
CA ASP A 126 19.24 -0.14 1.99
C ASP A 126 19.64 0.75 3.20
N GLY A 127 18.99 1.91 3.34
CA GLY A 127 19.20 2.80 4.47
C GLY A 127 18.74 2.22 5.80
N LEU A 128 17.53 1.65 5.86
CA LEU A 128 17.00 1.01 7.06
C LEU A 128 17.89 -0.14 7.53
N ASN A 129 18.30 -1.02 6.62
CA ASN A 129 19.13 -2.17 6.96
C ASN A 129 20.60 -1.83 7.33
N ARG A 130 21.01 -0.56 7.22
CA ARG A 130 22.29 -0.07 7.74
C ARG A 130 22.20 0.44 9.18
N ILE A 131 20.98 0.73 9.67
CA ILE A 131 20.78 1.17 11.06
C ILE A 131 20.89 -0.06 11.98
N PRO A 132 21.75 -0.04 13.00
CA PRO A 132 21.92 -1.17 13.90
C PRO A 132 20.61 -1.64 14.53
N GLY A 133 20.33 -2.95 14.45
CA GLY A 133 19.14 -3.55 15.03
C GLY A 133 17.84 -3.38 14.21
N VAL A 134 17.85 -2.58 13.14
CA VAL A 134 16.70 -2.45 12.23
C VAL A 134 16.76 -3.52 11.15
N TYR A 135 15.61 -4.10 10.84
CA TYR A 135 15.45 -5.03 9.73
C TYR A 135 14.22 -4.70 8.90
N SER A 136 14.40 -4.57 7.60
CA SER A 136 13.31 -4.41 6.64
C SER A 136 13.48 -5.41 5.50
N PRO A 137 12.46 -6.25 5.19
CA PRO A 137 12.48 -7.08 4.00
C PRO A 137 12.41 -6.21 2.74
N ILE A 138 12.83 -6.76 1.60
CA ILE A 138 12.68 -6.08 0.31
C ILE A 138 11.23 -6.24 -0.15
N PRO A 139 10.42 -5.16 -0.25
CA PRO A 139 9.05 -5.24 -0.73
C PRO A 139 8.98 -5.69 -2.19
N MET A 140 8.08 -6.62 -2.48
CA MET A 140 7.87 -7.16 -3.82
C MET A 140 6.82 -6.38 -4.63
N GLY A 141 6.09 -5.49 -3.98
CA GLY A 141 5.06 -4.64 -4.58
C GLY A 141 4.66 -3.48 -3.67
N ALA A 142 3.74 -2.64 -4.13
CA ALA A 142 3.29 -1.40 -3.50
C ALA A 142 4.45 -0.42 -3.25
N PHE A 143 4.27 0.54 -2.35
CA PHE A 143 5.31 1.48 -1.93
C PHE A 143 5.39 1.61 -0.41
N TYR A 144 5.19 0.48 0.28
CA TYR A 144 5.33 0.34 1.72
C TYR A 144 6.32 -0.75 2.07
N THR A 145 6.91 -0.60 3.25
CA THR A 145 7.62 -1.68 3.95
C THR A 145 7.16 -1.74 5.39
N VAL A 146 7.28 -2.92 6.00
CA VAL A 146 7.19 -3.09 7.45
C VAL A 146 8.59 -3.37 7.94
N ALA A 147 9.12 -2.51 8.80
CA ALA A 147 10.44 -2.63 9.39
C ALA A 147 10.33 -2.99 10.87
N LYS A 148 11.17 -3.93 11.31
CA LYS A 148 11.37 -4.22 12.71
C LYS A 148 12.41 -3.26 13.27
N LEU A 149 12.10 -2.62 14.39
CA LEU A 149 12.96 -1.67 15.09
C LEU A 149 13.49 -2.27 16.40
N PRO A 150 14.66 -1.85 16.88
CA PRO A 150 15.23 -2.27 18.16
C PRO A 150 14.60 -1.51 19.34
N VAL A 151 13.26 -1.54 19.43
CA VAL A 151 12.46 -0.89 20.48
C VAL A 151 11.56 -1.91 21.18
N ASP A 152 11.18 -1.62 22.39
CA ASP A 152 10.27 -2.45 23.20
C ASP A 152 8.82 -2.37 22.70
N ASP A 153 8.40 -1.18 22.25
CA ASP A 153 7.04 -0.87 21.86
C ASP A 153 7.03 0.22 20.78
N ALA A 154 6.66 -0.14 19.56
CA ALA A 154 6.65 0.78 18.43
C ALA A 154 5.55 1.85 18.54
N ASP A 155 4.44 1.56 19.21
CA ASP A 155 3.39 2.55 19.46
C ASP A 155 3.93 3.68 20.36
N LYS A 156 4.64 3.33 21.43
CA LYS A 156 5.30 4.30 22.31
C LYS A 156 6.41 5.05 21.60
N PHE A 157 7.25 4.35 20.86
CA PHE A 157 8.33 4.98 20.09
C PHE A 157 7.80 5.99 19.07
N CYS A 158 6.74 5.64 18.31
CA CYS A 158 6.14 6.55 17.35
C CYS A 158 5.51 7.78 18.03
N ALA A 159 4.84 7.61 19.18
CA ALA A 159 4.29 8.73 19.96
C ALA A 159 5.41 9.63 20.46
N TRP A 160 6.45 9.05 21.06
CA TRP A 160 7.61 9.77 21.56
C TRP A 160 8.33 10.56 20.45
N CYS A 161 8.48 9.98 19.25
CA CYS A 161 9.06 10.70 18.10
C CYS A 161 8.28 11.98 17.77
N LEU A 162 6.98 12.00 17.97
CA LEU A 162 6.13 13.15 17.63
C LEU A 162 6.00 14.17 18.77
N GLU A 163 6.10 13.72 20.02
CA GLU A 163 5.81 14.52 21.19
C GLU A 163 7.08 15.10 21.84
N GLU A 164 8.19 14.36 21.79
CA GLU A 164 9.37 14.68 22.60
C GLU A 164 10.67 14.76 21.80
N PHE A 165 10.76 14.10 20.66
CA PHE A 165 12.02 13.99 19.90
C PHE A 165 12.10 14.98 18.75
N GLU A 166 13.25 15.65 18.66
CA GLU A 166 13.63 16.37 17.44
C GLU A 166 15.14 16.24 17.20
N TYR A 167 15.53 16.25 15.94
CA TYR A 167 16.90 16.36 15.47
C TYR A 167 16.97 17.40 14.35
N GLU A 168 17.72 18.49 14.57
CA GLU A 168 17.82 19.64 13.65
C GLU A 168 16.44 20.23 13.28
N GLY A 169 15.53 20.33 14.24
CA GLY A 169 14.17 20.85 14.03
C GLY A 169 13.27 19.90 13.23
N GLN A 170 13.61 18.62 13.12
CA GLN A 170 12.87 17.63 12.36
C GLN A 170 12.61 16.37 13.19
N THR A 171 11.51 15.69 12.89
CA THR A 171 11.20 14.35 13.40
C THR A 171 10.71 13.43 12.28
N VAL A 172 10.48 12.17 12.59
CA VAL A 172 9.92 11.18 11.66
C VAL A 172 8.54 10.72 12.12
N MET A 173 7.63 10.57 11.16
CA MET A 173 6.29 10.02 11.39
C MET A 173 6.19 8.66 10.73
N MET A 174 5.83 7.65 11.50
CA MET A 174 5.67 6.26 11.08
C MET A 174 4.36 5.70 11.61
N ALA A 175 3.81 4.67 10.99
CA ALA A 175 2.64 3.97 11.48
C ALA A 175 3.07 2.73 12.28
N PRO A 176 2.81 2.64 13.59
CA PRO A 176 3.07 1.42 14.34
C PRO A 176 2.27 0.26 13.75
N ALA A 177 2.86 -0.94 13.72
CA ALA A 177 2.27 -2.08 13.02
C ALA A 177 1.42 -3.00 13.92
N SER A 178 1.36 -2.78 15.23
CA SER A 178 0.59 -3.59 16.17
C SER A 178 -0.88 -3.74 15.76
N GLY A 179 -1.50 -2.66 15.27
CA GLY A 179 -2.89 -2.63 14.81
C GLY A 179 -3.16 -3.36 13.48
N PHE A 180 -2.13 -3.84 12.77
CA PHE A 180 -2.29 -4.63 11.53
C PHE A 180 -2.38 -6.14 11.79
N TYR A 181 -2.14 -6.59 13.00
CA TYR A 181 -2.18 -7.99 13.39
C TYR A 181 -3.40 -8.29 14.26
N THR A 182 -4.07 -9.41 13.99
CA THR A 182 -5.15 -9.92 14.84
C THR A 182 -4.64 -10.71 16.05
N THR A 183 -3.44 -11.27 15.94
CA THR A 183 -2.81 -12.02 17.03
C THR A 183 -2.18 -11.05 18.03
N PRO A 184 -2.60 -11.06 19.31
CA PRO A 184 -2.02 -10.18 20.32
C PRO A 184 -0.50 -10.35 20.46
N GLY A 185 0.21 -9.22 20.55
CA GLY A 185 1.66 -9.18 20.74
C GLY A 185 2.49 -9.23 19.45
N LEU A 186 1.88 -9.50 18.28
CA LEU A 186 2.57 -9.34 17.00
C LEU A 186 2.65 -7.86 16.60
N GLY A 187 3.68 -7.52 15.85
CA GLY A 187 3.90 -6.16 15.36
C GLY A 187 4.33 -5.15 16.42
N LYS A 188 4.56 -5.59 17.67
CA LYS A 188 4.83 -4.71 18.81
C LYS A 188 6.09 -3.84 18.64
N ASN A 189 7.08 -4.33 17.90
CA ASN A 189 8.30 -3.60 17.58
C ASN A 189 8.46 -3.36 16.07
N GLU A 190 7.35 -3.27 15.36
CA GLU A 190 7.33 -3.07 13.93
C GLU A 190 6.61 -1.76 13.57
N VAL A 191 7.07 -1.15 12.48
CA VAL A 191 6.47 0.07 11.91
C VAL A 191 6.27 -0.10 10.42
N ARG A 192 5.15 0.42 9.88
CA ARG A 192 4.94 0.55 8.45
C ARG A 192 5.44 1.92 7.99
N MET A 193 6.27 1.93 6.96
CA MET A 193 6.80 3.12 6.32
C MET A 193 6.44 3.14 4.83
N ALA A 194 6.15 4.34 4.29
CA ALA A 194 5.94 4.56 2.87
C ALA A 194 7.16 5.25 2.26
N TYR A 195 7.63 4.78 1.08
CA TYR A 195 8.71 5.46 0.35
C TYR A 195 8.18 6.41 -0.73
N VAL A 196 7.32 7.35 -0.28
CA VAL A 196 6.64 8.33 -1.15
C VAL A 196 7.36 9.67 -1.27
N LEU A 197 8.35 9.92 -0.42
CA LEU A 197 9.17 11.13 -0.46
C LEU A 197 10.27 11.00 -1.53
N LYS A 198 10.84 12.14 -1.94
CA LYS A 198 12.05 12.16 -2.79
C LYS A 198 13.23 11.48 -2.09
N LYS A 199 14.20 10.97 -2.86
CA LYS A 199 15.36 10.24 -2.30
C LYS A 199 16.16 11.06 -1.28
N GLU A 200 16.31 12.34 -1.53
CA GLU A 200 17.02 13.27 -0.63
C GLU A 200 16.30 13.39 0.72
N ASP A 201 14.97 13.44 0.71
CA ASP A 201 14.16 13.54 1.93
C ASP A 201 14.08 12.18 2.65
N LEU A 202 14.06 11.07 1.91
CA LEU A 202 14.18 9.73 2.50
C LEU A 202 15.54 9.54 3.20
N ALA A 203 16.64 10.04 2.61
CA ALA A 203 17.96 9.98 3.22
C ALA A 203 18.02 10.79 4.51
N LYS A 204 17.40 11.99 4.55
CA LYS A 204 17.27 12.79 5.77
C LYS A 204 16.43 12.06 6.83
N ALA A 205 15.26 11.53 6.43
CA ALA A 205 14.40 10.77 7.33
C ALA A 205 15.11 9.57 7.96
N LEU A 206 15.94 8.86 7.21
CA LEU A 206 16.78 7.77 7.72
C LEU A 206 17.80 8.25 8.76
N THR A 207 18.42 9.42 8.54
CA THR A 207 19.34 10.04 9.52
C THR A 207 18.58 10.40 10.80
N VAL A 208 17.42 11.05 10.67
CA VAL A 208 16.57 11.43 11.82
C VAL A 208 16.09 10.19 12.58
N LEU A 209 15.68 9.12 11.87
CA LEU A 209 15.29 7.86 12.49
C LEU A 209 16.46 7.20 13.26
N SER A 210 17.66 7.20 12.67
CA SER A 210 18.84 6.66 13.37
C SER A 210 19.10 7.42 14.67
N LYS A 211 18.99 8.75 14.65
CA LYS A 211 19.16 9.59 15.84
C LYS A 211 18.03 9.38 16.87
N ALA A 212 16.81 9.16 16.41
CA ALA A 212 15.70 8.82 17.29
C ALA A 212 15.94 7.49 18.01
N LEU A 213 16.40 6.47 17.31
CA LEU A 213 16.71 5.16 17.91
C LEU A 213 17.90 5.20 18.88
N GLU A 214 18.89 6.09 18.65
CA GLU A 214 20.00 6.32 19.58
C GLU A 214 19.56 7.05 20.86
N ALA A 215 18.55 7.91 20.77
CA ALA A 215 18.08 8.76 21.86
C ALA A 215 16.88 8.21 22.64
N TYR A 216 16.19 7.19 22.11
CA TYR A 216 15.01 6.60 22.74
C TYR A 216 15.38 5.95 24.07
N PRO A 217 14.65 6.25 25.19
CA PRO A 217 14.98 5.79 26.53
C PRO A 217 14.83 4.28 26.76
#